data_4a18c0a8846eb8445e225b07830826ef
#
_entry.id   4a18c0a8846eb8445e225b07830826ef
#
_cell.length_a   1.000
_cell.length_b   1.000
_cell.length_c   1.000
_cell.angle_alpha   90.00
_cell.angle_beta   90.00
_cell.angle_gamma   90.00
#
_symmetry.space_group_name_H-M   'P 1'
#
loop_
_entity.id
_entity.type
_entity.pdbx_description
1 polymer ?
#
loop_
_entity_poly.entity_id
_entity_poly.type
_entity_poly.pdbx_seq_one_letter_code
_entity_poly.pdbx_strand_id
1 'polypeptide(L)'
;MTAFAYYRLPCEQHATYVAQHVGEPEILSSVAQLNGKEGFVIAPFQPSAECPVVLIRPDEVRDFVSEAQCVDDANGGRRVQKSPCTEAYARDYECFHGQLERGVFRKIVLARKSTLHTRLSAEALFQKACRLYPRLFVALVYTEPSGMWLMATPEILLQGNGNAFHTMSLAGTQKAPATTIPPLSTKAVEGLEWPQKDQEEQQYVTDYIEACIRTFSDDYRLQGPYTMTAAHLCHLRTDIHFRLPCADVLGDVLEALYPTPAVCG
;
A
#
# COMPACT_ATOMS: atom_id res chain seq x y z
N MET A 1 -21.80 -15.70 4.28
CA MET A 1 -20.54 -15.05 3.86
C MET A 1 -20.09 -14.22 5.03
N THR A 2 -19.00 -14.62 5.65
CA THR A 2 -18.48 -13.96 6.84
C THR A 2 -17.40 -12.92 6.51
N ALA A 3 -16.63 -13.15 5.43
CA ALA A 3 -15.62 -12.22 4.95
C ALA A 3 -15.37 -12.40 3.46
N PHE A 4 -14.91 -11.35 2.78
CA PHE A 4 -14.52 -11.41 1.37
C PHE A 4 -13.51 -10.32 1.02
N ALA A 5 -12.77 -10.54 -0.08
CA ALA A 5 -11.97 -9.51 -0.70
C ALA A 5 -12.02 -9.62 -2.23
N TYR A 6 -11.94 -8.47 -2.88
CA TYR A 6 -11.60 -8.29 -4.28
C TYR A 6 -10.23 -7.66 -4.34
N TYR A 7 -9.33 -8.19 -5.17
CA TYR A 7 -8.05 -7.52 -5.40
C TYR A 7 -7.56 -7.67 -6.82
N ARG A 8 -6.78 -6.69 -7.27
CA ARG A 8 -6.11 -6.69 -8.57
C ARG A 8 -4.69 -6.18 -8.39
N LEU A 9 -3.73 -6.94 -8.89
CA LEU A 9 -2.32 -6.54 -8.92
C LEU A 9 -2.09 -5.36 -9.88
N PRO A 10 -1.03 -4.57 -9.68
CA PRO A 10 -0.69 -3.46 -10.55
C PRO A 10 -0.54 -3.89 -12.02
N CYS A 11 -1.13 -3.13 -12.92
CA CYS A 11 -1.08 -3.35 -14.38
C CYS A 11 -1.74 -4.64 -14.89
N GLU A 12 -2.34 -5.45 -14.02
CA GLU A 12 -3.04 -6.67 -14.41
C GLU A 12 -4.46 -6.36 -14.94
N GLN A 13 -4.92 -7.18 -15.87
CA GLN A 13 -6.31 -7.16 -16.36
C GLN A 13 -7.22 -8.09 -15.55
N HIS A 14 -6.63 -9.08 -14.90
CA HIS A 14 -7.34 -10.03 -14.07
C HIS A 14 -7.36 -9.55 -12.62
N ALA A 15 -8.49 -9.76 -11.99
CA ALA A 15 -8.71 -9.55 -10.58
C ALA A 15 -9.17 -10.85 -9.94
N THR A 16 -8.92 -10.99 -8.67
CA THR A 16 -9.32 -12.16 -7.89
C THR A 16 -10.35 -11.76 -6.85
N TYR A 17 -11.38 -12.54 -6.74
CA TYR A 17 -12.34 -12.54 -5.64
C TYR A 17 -12.04 -13.72 -4.72
N VAL A 18 -12.00 -13.49 -3.43
CA VAL A 18 -11.89 -14.50 -2.39
C VAL A 18 -12.99 -14.31 -1.38
N ALA A 19 -13.60 -15.40 -0.91
CA ALA A 19 -14.61 -15.35 0.12
C ALA A 19 -14.47 -16.52 1.11
N GLN A 20 -14.83 -16.25 2.33
CA GLN A 20 -15.01 -17.25 3.38
C GLN A 20 -16.49 -17.31 3.74
N HIS A 21 -17.14 -18.45 3.46
CA HIS A 21 -18.55 -18.69 3.74
C HIS A 21 -18.74 -19.53 4.99
N VAL A 22 -17.74 -20.35 5.31
CA VAL A 22 -17.78 -21.30 6.43
C VAL A 22 -16.82 -20.86 7.53
N GLY A 23 -17.31 -20.89 8.77
CA GLY A 23 -16.52 -20.45 9.92
C GLY A 23 -16.27 -18.94 9.95
N GLU A 24 -15.54 -18.50 10.96
CA GLU A 24 -15.14 -17.11 11.12
C GLU A 24 -13.70 -16.89 10.67
N PRO A 25 -13.35 -15.70 10.14
CA PRO A 25 -11.97 -15.34 9.88
C PRO A 25 -11.10 -15.47 11.13
N GLU A 26 -9.85 -15.88 10.95
CA GLU A 26 -8.92 -16.02 12.06
C GLU A 26 -8.47 -14.65 12.57
N ILE A 27 -8.59 -14.45 13.87
CA ILE A 27 -8.18 -13.22 14.55
C ILE A 27 -6.77 -13.41 15.11
N LEU A 28 -5.87 -12.51 14.76
CA LEU A 28 -4.48 -12.53 15.17
C LEU A 28 -4.13 -11.24 15.94
N SER A 29 -3.28 -11.35 16.94
CA SER A 29 -2.85 -10.22 17.77
C SER A 29 -1.64 -9.48 17.20
N SER A 30 -0.88 -10.11 16.29
CA SER A 30 0.26 -9.51 15.59
C SER A 30 0.42 -10.08 14.19
N VAL A 31 1.19 -9.38 13.37
CA VAL A 31 1.51 -9.79 12.00
C VAL A 31 2.49 -10.98 12.01
N ALA A 32 3.34 -11.12 13.04
CA ALA A 32 4.24 -12.27 13.20
C ALA A 32 3.50 -13.61 13.24
N GLN A 33 2.26 -13.63 13.74
CA GLN A 33 1.44 -14.84 13.76
C GLN A 33 1.02 -15.35 12.38
N LEU A 34 1.38 -14.66 11.30
CA LEU A 34 1.16 -15.08 9.92
C LEU A 34 2.18 -16.12 9.42
N ASN A 35 3.21 -16.45 10.21
CA ASN A 35 4.18 -17.49 9.86
C ASN A 35 3.47 -18.80 9.49
N GLY A 36 3.78 -19.33 8.30
CA GLY A 36 3.22 -20.58 7.79
C GLY A 36 1.71 -20.54 7.49
N LYS A 37 1.06 -19.36 7.45
CA LYS A 37 -0.37 -19.22 7.15
C LYS A 37 -0.61 -18.78 5.72
N GLU A 38 -1.72 -19.26 5.18
CA GLU A 38 -2.21 -18.90 3.85
C GLU A 38 -3.60 -18.25 3.94
N GLY A 39 -3.84 -17.24 3.10
CA GLY A 39 -5.12 -16.55 3.00
C GLY A 39 -4.97 -15.08 2.63
N PHE A 40 -6.09 -14.36 2.67
CA PHE A 40 -6.11 -12.91 2.47
C PHE A 40 -6.08 -12.22 3.84
N VAL A 41 -5.18 -11.27 4.02
CA VAL A 41 -4.96 -10.59 5.30
C VAL A 41 -5.35 -9.12 5.20
N ILE A 42 -6.08 -8.63 6.21
CA ILE A 42 -6.20 -7.21 6.50
C ILE A 42 -5.63 -6.94 7.88
N ALA A 43 -4.66 -6.02 7.95
CA ALA A 43 -4.01 -5.62 9.17
C ALA A 43 -4.21 -4.11 9.42
N PRO A 44 -4.53 -3.68 10.64
CA PRO A 44 -4.59 -2.27 11.00
C PRO A 44 -3.16 -1.72 11.13
N PHE A 45 -3.02 -0.40 11.12
CA PHE A 45 -1.73 0.27 11.34
C PHE A 45 -1.08 -0.16 12.67
N GLN A 46 -1.85 -0.32 13.71
CA GLN A 46 -1.43 -0.85 14.99
C GLN A 46 -2.46 -1.88 15.47
N PRO A 47 -2.10 -3.16 15.55
CA PRO A 47 -3.00 -4.19 16.06
C PRO A 47 -3.40 -3.94 17.51
N SER A 48 -4.69 -4.13 17.78
CA SER A 48 -5.27 -4.08 19.14
C SER A 48 -6.43 -5.07 19.25
N ALA A 49 -6.98 -5.22 20.43
CA ALA A 49 -8.15 -6.08 20.64
C ALA A 49 -9.39 -5.57 19.85
N GLU A 50 -9.52 -4.24 19.70
CA GLU A 50 -10.61 -3.59 18.95
C GLU A 50 -10.34 -3.55 17.43
N CYS A 51 -9.07 -3.59 17.05
CA CYS A 51 -8.60 -3.57 15.67
C CYS A 51 -7.56 -4.66 15.45
N PRO A 52 -7.97 -5.94 15.36
CA PRO A 52 -7.04 -7.06 15.20
C PRO A 52 -6.54 -7.21 13.76
N VAL A 53 -5.49 -7.99 13.58
CA VAL A 53 -5.15 -8.56 12.27
C VAL A 53 -6.17 -9.65 11.96
N VAL A 54 -6.73 -9.63 10.76
CA VAL A 54 -7.76 -10.59 10.33
C VAL A 54 -7.26 -11.37 9.13
N LEU A 55 -7.21 -12.69 9.26
CA LEU A 55 -6.89 -13.62 8.18
C LEU A 55 -8.17 -14.29 7.67
N ILE A 56 -8.52 -14.01 6.43
CA ILE A 56 -9.58 -14.68 5.68
C ILE A 56 -9.00 -15.97 5.09
N ARG A 57 -9.58 -17.12 5.44
CA ARG A 57 -9.26 -18.42 4.84
C ARG A 57 -10.32 -18.75 3.79
N PRO A 58 -10.09 -18.43 2.50
CA PRO A 58 -11.13 -18.53 1.51
C PRO A 58 -11.49 -19.99 1.23
N ASP A 59 -12.79 -20.28 1.19
CA ASP A 59 -13.38 -21.49 0.65
C ASP A 59 -13.96 -21.28 -0.76
N GLU A 60 -13.94 -20.03 -1.24
CA GLU A 60 -14.19 -19.66 -2.64
C GLU A 60 -13.08 -18.74 -3.15
N VAL A 61 -12.50 -19.10 -4.30
CA VAL A 61 -11.55 -18.26 -5.05
C VAL A 61 -11.98 -18.22 -6.51
N ARG A 62 -12.12 -17.02 -7.06
CA ARG A 62 -12.58 -16.83 -8.45
C ARG A 62 -11.82 -15.67 -9.11
N ASP A 63 -11.21 -15.97 -10.25
CA ASP A 63 -10.61 -14.95 -11.11
C ASP A 63 -11.64 -14.42 -12.11
N PHE A 64 -11.54 -13.15 -12.43
CA PHE A 64 -12.39 -12.48 -13.42
C PHE A 64 -11.65 -11.30 -14.06
N VAL A 65 -12.14 -10.88 -15.24
CA VAL A 65 -11.57 -9.72 -15.93
C VAL A 65 -12.03 -8.45 -15.23
N SER A 66 -11.07 -7.64 -14.79
CA SER A 66 -11.37 -6.31 -14.25
C SER A 66 -11.67 -5.33 -15.39
N GLU A 67 -12.52 -4.35 -15.13
CA GLU A 67 -12.80 -3.27 -16.09
C GLU A 67 -11.65 -2.24 -16.19
N ALA A 68 -10.46 -2.61 -15.76
CA ALA A 68 -9.25 -1.80 -15.88
C ALA A 68 -8.82 -1.78 -17.36
N GLN A 69 -9.51 -0.99 -18.18
CA GLN A 69 -8.99 -0.65 -19.50
C GLN A 69 -7.97 0.45 -19.33
N CYS A 70 -6.76 0.23 -19.86
CA CYS A 70 -5.81 1.30 -20.11
C CYS A 70 -6.34 2.14 -21.28
N VAL A 71 -7.46 2.83 -21.07
CA VAL A 71 -7.95 3.80 -22.04
C VAL A 71 -7.26 5.11 -21.66
N ASP A 72 -6.62 5.73 -22.64
CA ASP A 72 -6.16 7.11 -22.57
C ASP A 72 -7.38 8.06 -22.42
N ASP A 73 -8.02 8.02 -21.25
CA ASP A 73 -9.05 9.00 -20.90
C ASP A 73 -8.39 10.31 -20.48
N ALA A 74 -7.95 11.05 -21.50
CA ALA A 74 -7.50 12.44 -21.36
C ALA A 74 -8.60 13.39 -20.84
N ASN A 75 -9.81 12.89 -20.53
CA ASN A 75 -10.98 13.71 -20.17
C ASN A 75 -11.72 13.28 -18.91
N GLY A 76 -11.16 12.43 -18.06
CA GLY A 76 -11.78 11.99 -16.81
C GLY A 76 -11.58 12.92 -15.61
N GLY A 77 -11.38 14.22 -15.82
CA GLY A 77 -11.30 15.23 -14.77
C GLY A 77 -12.61 15.43 -14.00
N ARG A 78 -13.18 14.37 -13.41
CA ARG A 78 -14.25 14.54 -12.45
C ARG A 78 -13.65 15.13 -11.19
N ARG A 79 -13.99 16.39 -10.91
CA ARG A 79 -13.73 17.09 -9.65
C ARG A 79 -13.94 16.09 -8.50
N VAL A 80 -12.84 15.65 -7.91
CA VAL A 80 -12.86 15.12 -6.55
C VAL A 80 -13.46 16.25 -5.73
N GLN A 81 -14.67 16.02 -5.21
CA GLN A 81 -15.25 16.96 -4.27
C GLN A 81 -14.21 17.09 -3.16
N LYS A 82 -13.58 18.27 -3.05
CA LYS A 82 -12.64 18.53 -1.97
C LYS A 82 -13.39 18.24 -0.69
N SER A 83 -13.09 17.12 -0.05
CA SER A 83 -13.57 16.86 1.29
C SER A 83 -13.16 18.08 2.12
N PRO A 84 -14.07 18.79 2.79
CA PRO A 84 -13.68 19.97 3.52
C PRO A 84 -12.55 19.59 4.47
N CYS A 85 -11.48 20.38 4.46
CA CYS A 85 -10.47 20.29 5.50
C CYS A 85 -11.21 20.54 6.80
N THR A 86 -11.45 19.49 7.57
CA THR A 86 -12.13 19.65 8.83
C THR A 86 -11.22 20.46 9.76
N GLU A 87 -11.78 21.31 10.58
CA GLU A 87 -11.02 22.03 11.62
C GLU A 87 -10.18 21.08 12.48
N ALA A 88 -10.65 19.84 12.67
CA ALA A 88 -9.92 18.79 13.35
C ALA A 88 -8.59 18.48 12.63
N TYR A 89 -8.62 18.25 11.31
CA TYR A 89 -7.40 17.98 10.56
C TYR A 89 -6.42 19.16 10.59
N ALA A 90 -6.91 20.39 10.53
CA ALA A 90 -6.05 21.58 10.62
C ALA A 90 -5.35 21.67 11.98
N ARG A 91 -6.09 21.43 13.07
CA ARG A 91 -5.49 21.39 14.44
C ARG A 91 -4.45 20.27 14.56
N ASP A 92 -4.77 19.07 14.05
CA ASP A 92 -3.84 17.94 14.09
C ASP A 92 -2.58 18.24 13.27
N TYR A 93 -2.73 18.87 12.09
CA TYR A 93 -1.59 19.32 11.27
C TYR A 93 -0.70 20.31 12.01
N GLU A 94 -1.26 21.34 12.64
CA GLU A 94 -0.49 22.31 13.42
C GLU A 94 0.26 21.65 14.58
N CYS A 95 -0.39 20.69 15.25
CA CYS A 95 0.22 19.93 16.34
C CYS A 95 1.42 19.13 15.84
N PHE A 96 1.28 18.39 14.73
CA PHE A 96 2.35 17.61 14.12
C PHE A 96 3.47 18.48 13.58
N HIS A 97 3.14 19.55 12.85
CA HIS A 97 4.12 20.48 12.30
C HIS A 97 4.96 21.14 13.39
N GLY A 98 4.33 21.54 14.48
CA GLY A 98 5.05 22.11 15.63
C GLY A 98 6.05 21.14 16.30
N GLN A 99 5.87 19.82 16.17
CA GLN A 99 6.87 18.85 16.65
C GLN A 99 8.09 18.79 15.72
N LEU A 100 7.88 18.91 14.40
CA LEU A 100 8.95 18.98 13.41
C LEU A 100 9.77 20.27 13.59
N GLU A 101 9.11 21.41 13.76
CA GLU A 101 9.79 22.71 13.98
C GLU A 101 10.66 22.71 15.24
N ARG A 102 10.22 22.01 16.30
CA ARG A 102 11.00 21.85 17.55
C ARG A 102 12.08 20.77 17.45
N GLY A 103 12.20 20.08 16.33
CA GLY A 103 13.18 19.02 16.13
C GLY A 103 12.93 17.76 16.98
N VAL A 104 11.73 17.58 17.53
CA VAL A 104 11.37 16.37 18.30
C VAL A 104 11.32 15.14 17.40
N PHE A 105 10.83 15.33 16.17
CA PHE A 105 10.81 14.30 15.13
C PHE A 105 11.50 14.81 13.87
N ARG A 106 12.14 13.91 13.13
CA ARG A 106 12.70 14.21 11.80
C ARG A 106 11.66 14.05 10.70
N LYS A 107 10.75 13.12 10.89
CA LYS A 107 9.64 12.78 9.98
C LYS A 107 8.44 12.37 10.83
N ILE A 108 7.25 12.72 10.39
CA ILE A 108 5.99 12.30 11.00
C ILE A 108 4.89 12.34 9.95
N VAL A 109 4.01 11.37 9.94
CA VAL A 109 2.94 11.24 8.94
C VAL A 109 1.59 11.46 9.59
N LEU A 110 0.83 12.41 9.05
CA LEU A 110 -0.55 12.65 9.45
C LEU A 110 -1.50 11.91 8.49
N ALA A 111 -2.18 10.89 9.00
CA ALA A 111 -3.16 10.13 8.25
C ALA A 111 -4.59 10.63 8.52
N ARG A 112 -5.46 10.44 7.53
CA ARG A 112 -6.89 10.75 7.64
C ARG A 112 -7.73 9.60 7.11
N LYS A 113 -8.76 9.23 7.88
CA LYS A 113 -9.80 8.30 7.44
C LYS A 113 -10.99 9.06 6.85
N SER A 114 -11.56 8.56 5.75
CA SER A 114 -12.80 9.06 5.17
C SER A 114 -13.79 7.91 4.98
N THR A 115 -15.04 8.14 5.34
CA THR A 115 -16.12 7.17 5.16
C THR A 115 -16.97 7.58 3.97
N LEU A 116 -17.16 6.68 3.02
CA LEU A 116 -17.98 6.89 1.84
C LEU A 116 -19.30 6.11 1.99
N HIS A 117 -20.42 6.83 1.95
CA HIS A 117 -21.72 6.21 1.81
C HIS A 117 -22.09 6.08 0.32
N THR A 118 -22.34 4.86 -0.12
CA THR A 118 -22.63 4.58 -1.54
C THR A 118 -23.75 3.56 -1.66
N ARG A 119 -24.48 3.62 -2.79
CA ARG A 119 -25.47 2.60 -3.19
C ARG A 119 -24.90 1.56 -4.16
N LEU A 120 -23.63 1.73 -4.54
CA LEU A 120 -22.94 0.74 -5.39
C LEU A 120 -22.72 -0.55 -4.60
N SER A 121 -22.79 -1.67 -5.30
CA SER A 121 -22.33 -2.95 -4.75
C SER A 121 -20.82 -2.91 -4.53
N ALA A 122 -20.30 -3.79 -3.67
CA ALA A 122 -18.86 -3.91 -3.43
C ALA A 122 -18.08 -4.15 -4.73
N GLU A 123 -18.58 -5.06 -5.59
CA GLU A 123 -17.97 -5.34 -6.89
C GLU A 123 -17.97 -4.11 -7.80
N ALA A 124 -19.09 -3.40 -7.94
CA ALA A 124 -19.16 -2.20 -8.77
C ALA A 124 -18.23 -1.08 -8.26
N LEU A 125 -18.07 -0.96 -6.94
CA LEU A 125 -17.16 -0.02 -6.33
C LEU A 125 -15.70 -0.39 -6.62
N PHE A 126 -15.35 -1.68 -6.48
CA PHE A 126 -14.03 -2.21 -6.81
C PHE A 126 -13.69 -2.01 -8.29
N GLN A 127 -14.60 -2.37 -9.22
CA GLN A 127 -14.41 -2.18 -10.66
C GLN A 127 -14.18 -0.71 -11.02
N LYS A 128 -14.92 0.19 -10.39
CA LYS A 128 -14.72 1.63 -10.58
C LYS A 128 -13.32 2.09 -10.12
N ALA A 129 -12.83 1.57 -9.00
CA ALA A 129 -11.48 1.85 -8.53
C ALA A 129 -10.41 1.29 -9.49
N CYS A 130 -10.61 0.07 -10.02
CA CYS A 130 -9.71 -0.51 -11.02
C CYS A 130 -9.59 0.35 -12.28
N ARG A 131 -10.70 0.92 -12.75
CA ARG A 131 -10.69 1.86 -13.90
C ARG A 131 -9.92 3.16 -13.59
N LEU A 132 -10.10 3.70 -12.38
CA LEU A 132 -9.44 4.95 -11.97
C LEU A 132 -7.94 4.77 -11.71
N TYR A 133 -7.53 3.58 -11.28
CA TYR A 133 -6.16 3.30 -10.83
C TYR A 133 -5.58 2.05 -11.50
N PRO A 134 -5.45 2.01 -12.84
CA PRO A 134 -5.04 0.80 -13.56
C PRO A 134 -3.64 0.30 -13.19
N ARG A 135 -2.77 1.19 -12.68
CA ARG A 135 -1.36 0.88 -12.35
C ARG A 135 -1.11 0.58 -10.88
N LEU A 136 -2.13 0.74 -10.02
CA LEU A 136 -1.99 0.54 -8.59
C LEU A 136 -2.52 -0.84 -8.19
N PHE A 137 -2.03 -1.34 -7.07
CA PHE A 137 -2.73 -2.41 -6.36
C PHE A 137 -4.08 -1.85 -5.90
N VAL A 138 -5.16 -2.53 -6.25
CA VAL A 138 -6.51 -2.16 -5.82
C VAL A 138 -7.10 -3.31 -5.04
N ALA A 139 -7.62 -3.04 -3.85
CA ALA A 139 -8.32 -4.03 -3.06
C ALA A 139 -9.57 -3.43 -2.41
N LEU A 140 -10.62 -4.24 -2.33
CA LEU A 140 -11.79 -3.99 -1.50
C LEU A 140 -12.00 -5.21 -0.63
N VAL A 141 -12.02 -5.02 0.68
CA VAL A 141 -12.12 -6.10 1.66
C VAL A 141 -13.23 -5.79 2.65
N TYR A 142 -13.93 -6.83 3.06
CA TYR A 142 -14.91 -6.78 4.14
C TYR A 142 -14.66 -7.92 5.12
N THR A 143 -14.59 -7.57 6.39
CA THR A 143 -14.71 -8.48 7.52
C THR A 143 -15.59 -7.82 8.59
N GLU A 144 -16.24 -8.59 9.43
CA GLU A 144 -17.05 -8.01 10.51
C GLU A 144 -16.23 -7.09 11.43
N PRO A 145 -15.02 -7.49 11.92
CA PRO A 145 -14.23 -6.62 12.79
C PRO A 145 -13.69 -5.36 12.10
N SER A 146 -13.30 -5.44 10.83
CA SER A 146 -12.70 -4.29 10.12
C SER A 146 -13.73 -3.36 9.45
N GLY A 147 -14.94 -3.87 9.17
CA GLY A 147 -15.85 -3.23 8.23
C GLY A 147 -15.35 -3.33 6.78
N MET A 148 -15.89 -2.49 5.90
CA MET A 148 -15.53 -2.48 4.48
C MET A 148 -14.48 -1.40 4.19
N TRP A 149 -13.39 -1.79 3.52
CA TRP A 149 -12.32 -0.91 3.11
C TRP A 149 -12.06 -1.03 1.61
N LEU A 150 -11.91 0.11 0.94
CA LEU A 150 -11.42 0.21 -0.42
C LEU A 150 -10.09 0.96 -0.41
N MET A 151 -9.07 0.37 -1.04
CA MET A 151 -7.72 0.91 -1.10
C MET A 151 -7.14 0.83 -2.50
N ALA A 152 -6.27 1.77 -2.83
CA ALA A 152 -5.44 1.76 -4.02
C ALA A 152 -4.05 2.29 -3.65
N THR A 153 -3.00 1.52 -3.88
CA THR A 153 -1.63 1.87 -3.48
C THR A 153 -0.60 1.48 -4.53
N PRO A 154 0.44 2.31 -4.76
CA PRO A 154 1.61 1.95 -5.55
C PRO A 154 2.64 1.15 -4.77
N GLU A 155 2.54 1.10 -3.44
CA GLU A 155 3.57 0.59 -2.55
C GLU A 155 3.43 -0.92 -2.34
N ILE A 156 4.57 -1.63 -2.41
CA ILE A 156 4.69 -3.04 -2.12
C ILE A 156 5.38 -3.17 -0.75
N LEU A 157 4.66 -3.64 0.25
CA LEU A 157 5.26 -3.96 1.56
C LEU A 157 6.18 -5.16 1.44
N LEU A 158 5.70 -6.24 0.83
CA LEU A 158 6.46 -7.46 0.59
C LEU A 158 5.83 -8.25 -0.56
N GLN A 159 6.65 -8.71 -1.50
CA GLN A 159 6.25 -9.60 -2.58
C GLN A 159 7.30 -10.69 -2.73
N GLY A 160 6.91 -11.92 -3.01
CA GLY A 160 7.87 -12.98 -3.20
C GLY A 160 7.30 -14.24 -3.83
N ASN A 161 8.21 -15.11 -4.26
CA ASN A 161 7.90 -16.45 -4.75
C ASN A 161 9.07 -17.36 -4.38
N GLY A 162 8.75 -18.52 -3.78
CA GLY A 162 9.76 -19.43 -3.26
C GLY A 162 10.60 -18.77 -2.18
N ASN A 163 11.89 -18.62 -2.41
CA ASN A 163 12.82 -17.98 -1.49
C ASN A 163 13.27 -16.57 -1.91
N ALA A 164 12.78 -16.05 -3.02
CA ALA A 164 13.11 -14.74 -3.56
C ALA A 164 12.03 -13.71 -3.22
N PHE A 165 12.42 -12.64 -2.55
CA PHE A 165 11.52 -11.60 -2.05
C PHE A 165 11.95 -10.22 -2.52
N HIS A 166 10.97 -9.33 -2.55
CA HIS A 166 11.12 -7.95 -2.95
C HIS A 166 10.25 -7.06 -2.06
N THR A 167 10.84 -5.96 -1.62
CA THR A 167 10.15 -4.82 -1.01
C THR A 167 10.66 -3.53 -1.64
N MET A 168 10.09 -2.40 -1.29
CA MET A 168 10.55 -1.11 -1.79
C MET A 168 10.45 -0.05 -0.69
N SER A 169 11.33 0.94 -0.76
CA SER A 169 11.13 2.22 -0.14
C SER A 169 10.53 3.19 -1.16
N LEU A 170 9.47 3.88 -0.78
CA LEU A 170 8.76 4.85 -1.61
C LEU A 170 8.49 6.10 -0.77
N ALA A 171 9.21 7.17 -1.04
CA ALA A 171 9.06 8.44 -0.33
C ALA A 171 9.36 9.64 -1.24
N GLY A 172 9.11 10.85 -0.74
CA GLY A 172 9.09 12.03 -1.58
C GLY A 172 7.89 12.04 -2.54
N THR A 173 7.27 13.18 -2.73
CA THR A 173 6.09 13.27 -3.60
C THR A 173 6.10 14.58 -4.36
N GLN A 174 6.07 14.49 -5.69
CA GLN A 174 5.90 15.64 -6.57
C GLN A 174 4.77 15.39 -7.56
N LYS A 175 4.19 16.48 -8.08
CA LYS A 175 3.23 16.40 -9.18
C LYS A 175 3.95 15.95 -10.45
N ALA A 176 3.42 14.92 -11.11
CA ALA A 176 3.96 14.50 -12.39
C ALA A 176 3.86 15.64 -13.42
N PRO A 177 4.94 15.92 -14.19
CA PRO A 177 4.88 16.87 -15.31
C PRO A 177 3.78 16.49 -16.29
N ALA A 178 3.08 17.47 -16.87
CA ALA A 178 1.98 17.24 -17.81
C ALA A 178 2.42 16.44 -19.06
N THR A 179 3.70 16.48 -19.39
CA THR A 179 4.34 15.74 -20.49
C THR A 179 4.64 14.28 -20.14
N THR A 180 4.53 13.92 -18.88
CA THR A 180 4.88 12.58 -18.35
C THR A 180 3.64 11.70 -18.21
N ILE A 181 2.60 11.90 -19.02
CA ILE A 181 1.53 10.90 -19.16
C ILE A 181 2.06 9.83 -20.13
N PRO A 182 2.79 8.82 -19.65
CA PRO A 182 3.30 7.79 -20.54
C PRO A 182 2.29 6.67 -20.64
N PRO A 183 2.24 6.00 -21.76
CA PRO A 183 1.77 4.64 -21.76
C PRO A 183 2.66 3.84 -20.79
N LEU A 184 2.05 3.09 -19.87
CA LEU A 184 2.56 1.94 -19.11
C LEU A 184 4.11 1.77 -19.06
N SER A 185 4.85 2.75 -18.59
CA SER A 185 6.29 2.60 -18.41
C SER A 185 6.62 2.62 -16.91
N THR A 186 7.09 1.48 -16.41
CA THR A 186 7.84 1.38 -15.15
C THR A 186 9.25 2.01 -15.29
N LYS A 187 9.52 2.69 -16.41
CA LYS A 187 10.82 3.35 -16.62
C LYS A 187 10.91 4.59 -15.75
N ALA A 188 12.08 4.76 -15.15
CA ALA A 188 12.47 5.95 -14.43
C ALA A 188 12.14 7.21 -15.26
N VAL A 189 11.52 8.19 -14.63
CA VAL A 189 11.31 9.51 -15.22
C VAL A 189 12.66 10.23 -15.13
N GLU A 190 13.32 10.38 -16.26
CA GLU A 190 14.60 11.10 -16.32
C GLU A 190 14.37 12.61 -16.26
N GLY A 191 15.28 13.32 -15.61
CA GLY A 191 15.31 14.79 -15.62
C GLY A 191 14.40 15.49 -14.61
N LEU A 192 13.71 14.76 -13.69
CA LEU A 192 13.01 15.39 -12.59
C LEU A 192 14.00 15.65 -11.42
N GLU A 193 14.20 16.91 -11.08
CA GLU A 193 15.02 17.27 -9.92
C GLU A 193 14.21 17.11 -8.63
N TRP A 194 14.86 16.52 -7.62
CA TRP A 194 14.26 16.32 -6.32
C TRP A 194 14.88 17.24 -5.28
N PRO A 195 14.05 17.95 -4.47
CA PRO A 195 14.54 18.69 -3.32
C PRO A 195 15.37 17.79 -2.39
N GLN A 196 16.40 18.36 -1.78
CA GLN A 196 17.26 17.62 -0.83
C GLN A 196 16.43 16.97 0.28
N LYS A 197 15.42 17.65 0.81
CA LYS A 197 14.51 17.12 1.82
C LYS A 197 13.85 15.80 1.37
N ASP A 198 13.39 15.71 0.12
CA ASP A 198 12.71 14.50 -0.38
C ASP A 198 13.72 13.35 -0.59
N GLN A 199 14.95 13.68 -0.98
CA GLN A 199 16.04 12.70 -1.07
C GLN A 199 16.43 12.15 0.29
N GLU A 200 16.53 13.01 1.32
CA GLU A 200 16.81 12.61 2.70
C GLU A 200 15.66 11.77 3.29
N GLU A 201 14.41 12.13 2.99
CA GLU A 201 13.24 11.34 3.38
C GLU A 201 13.27 9.93 2.77
N GLN A 202 13.57 9.83 1.47
CA GLN A 202 13.72 8.56 0.77
C GLN A 202 14.86 7.71 1.35
N GLN A 203 16.02 8.32 1.61
CA GLN A 203 17.16 7.62 2.18
C GLN A 203 16.84 7.07 3.58
N TYR A 204 16.16 7.85 4.40
CA TYR A 204 15.75 7.42 5.74
C TYR A 204 14.86 6.17 5.71
N VAL A 205 13.88 6.13 4.79
CA VAL A 205 13.02 4.95 4.63
C VAL A 205 13.82 3.74 4.08
N THR A 206 14.74 3.98 3.15
CA THR A 206 15.60 2.92 2.58
C THR A 206 16.48 2.30 3.66
N ASP A 207 17.16 3.13 4.46
CA ASP A 207 18.06 2.68 5.53
C ASP A 207 17.32 1.83 6.58
N TYR A 208 16.09 2.25 6.93
CA TYR A 208 15.25 1.50 7.86
C TYR A 208 14.91 0.11 7.30
N ILE A 209 14.41 0.05 6.07
CA ILE A 209 14.01 -1.22 5.45
C ILE A 209 15.23 -2.13 5.27
N GLU A 210 16.36 -1.58 4.81
CA GLU A 210 17.62 -2.33 4.69
C GLU A 210 18.05 -2.92 6.04
N ALA A 211 18.02 -2.11 7.11
CA ALA A 211 18.36 -2.57 8.45
C ALA A 211 17.44 -3.72 8.91
N CYS A 212 16.13 -3.64 8.63
CA CYS A 212 15.21 -4.73 8.92
C CYS A 212 15.56 -6.01 8.13
N ILE A 213 15.77 -5.89 6.80
CA ILE A 213 16.09 -7.04 5.95
C ILE A 213 17.38 -7.73 6.37
N ARG A 214 18.41 -6.98 6.76
CA ARG A 214 19.70 -7.51 7.25
C ARG A 214 19.59 -8.40 8.48
N THR A 215 18.51 -8.30 9.23
CA THR A 215 18.26 -9.22 10.37
C THR A 215 17.81 -10.61 9.92
N PHE A 216 17.36 -10.75 8.67
CA PHE A 216 16.84 -12.00 8.11
C PHE A 216 17.69 -12.58 6.99
N SER A 217 18.47 -11.73 6.29
CA SER A 217 19.22 -12.13 5.10
C SER A 217 20.46 -11.27 4.88
N ASP A 218 21.58 -11.95 4.56
CA ASP A 218 22.80 -11.30 4.04
C ASP A 218 22.80 -11.25 2.50
N ASP A 219 21.92 -12.02 1.84
CA ASP A 219 21.77 -12.03 0.37
C ASP A 219 20.68 -11.05 -0.05
N TYR A 220 21.05 -9.77 -0.14
CA TYR A 220 20.16 -8.70 -0.59
C TYR A 220 20.87 -7.72 -1.52
N ARG A 221 20.09 -6.99 -2.30
CA ARG A 221 20.58 -5.93 -3.19
C ARG A 221 19.58 -4.78 -3.27
N LEU A 222 20.10 -3.56 -3.37
CA LEU A 222 19.34 -2.34 -3.59
C LEU A 222 19.47 -1.89 -5.05
N GLN A 223 18.39 -1.35 -5.59
CA GLN A 223 18.37 -0.72 -6.92
C GLN A 223 17.59 0.59 -6.84
N GLY A 224 18.29 1.71 -6.95
CA GLY A 224 17.73 3.05 -6.82
C GLY A 224 18.67 4.02 -6.11
N PRO A 225 18.20 5.21 -5.70
CA PRO A 225 16.86 5.70 -5.94
C PRO A 225 16.63 6.13 -7.40
N TYR A 226 15.40 5.99 -7.87
CA TYR A 226 14.95 6.48 -9.15
C TYR A 226 13.53 7.05 -9.05
N THR A 227 13.15 7.92 -10.00
CA THR A 227 11.81 8.49 -10.05
C THR A 227 10.83 7.51 -10.67
N MET A 228 9.73 7.22 -9.98
CA MET A 228 8.63 6.44 -10.51
C MET A 228 7.34 7.27 -10.53
N THR A 229 6.45 6.97 -11.48
CA THR A 229 5.14 7.63 -11.60
C THR A 229 4.04 6.75 -11.02
N ALA A 230 3.22 7.30 -10.12
CA ALA A 230 2.03 6.67 -9.58
C ALA A 230 0.83 7.61 -9.80
N ALA A 231 -0.10 7.24 -10.66
CA ALA A 231 -1.22 8.08 -11.11
C ALA A 231 -0.72 9.45 -11.64
N HIS A 232 -1.02 10.54 -10.95
CA HIS A 232 -0.61 11.89 -11.31
C HIS A 232 0.56 12.44 -10.47
N LEU A 233 1.22 11.54 -9.74
CA LEU A 233 2.32 11.87 -8.84
C LEU A 233 3.60 11.15 -9.25
N CYS A 234 4.72 11.73 -8.89
CA CYS A 234 6.04 11.09 -8.94
C CYS A 234 6.54 10.87 -7.51
N HIS A 235 7.25 9.78 -7.33
CA HIS A 235 7.88 9.39 -6.08
C HIS A 235 9.33 8.94 -6.33
N LEU A 236 10.19 9.08 -5.33
CA LEU A 236 11.47 8.40 -5.29
C LEU A 236 11.26 6.96 -4.81
N ARG A 237 11.89 6.01 -5.50
CA ARG A 237 11.78 4.59 -5.22
C ARG A 237 13.15 3.94 -5.20
N THR A 238 13.36 3.06 -4.22
CA THR A 238 14.45 2.09 -4.20
C THR A 238 13.86 0.69 -4.04
N ASP A 239 14.19 -0.20 -4.96
CA ASP A 239 13.83 -1.61 -4.86
C ASP A 239 14.84 -2.35 -4.00
N ILE A 240 14.36 -3.24 -3.14
CA ILE A 240 15.18 -4.06 -2.26
C ILE A 240 14.79 -5.51 -2.50
N HIS A 241 15.69 -6.24 -3.15
CA HIS A 241 15.54 -7.67 -3.43
C HIS A 241 16.36 -8.46 -2.43
N PHE A 242 15.84 -9.55 -1.92
CA PHE A 242 16.54 -10.40 -0.96
C PHE A 242 16.06 -11.85 -1.03
N ARG A 243 16.81 -12.75 -0.37
CA ARG A 243 16.45 -14.16 -0.27
C ARG A 243 16.27 -14.56 1.18
N LEU A 244 15.25 -15.37 1.44
CA LEU A 244 15.04 -16.00 2.74
C LEU A 244 15.36 -17.48 2.67
N PRO A 245 15.88 -18.09 3.75
CA PRO A 245 16.15 -19.53 3.80
C PRO A 245 14.88 -20.38 3.69
N CYS A 246 13.76 -19.87 4.21
CA CYS A 246 12.43 -20.47 4.08
C CYS A 246 11.35 -19.40 4.16
N ALA A 247 10.13 -19.73 3.73
CA ALA A 247 8.98 -18.84 3.80
C ALA A 247 8.28 -18.83 5.18
N ASP A 248 8.67 -19.72 6.08
CA ASP A 248 8.00 -19.87 7.38
C ASP A 248 8.22 -18.68 8.34
N VAL A 249 9.15 -17.78 7.99
CA VAL A 249 9.48 -16.55 8.74
C VAL A 249 8.82 -15.29 8.16
N LEU A 250 7.88 -15.43 7.22
CA LEU A 250 7.27 -14.26 6.56
C LEU A 250 6.51 -13.35 7.51
N GLY A 251 5.86 -13.91 8.52
CA GLY A 251 5.19 -13.13 9.55
C GLY A 251 6.18 -12.26 10.34
N ASP A 252 7.35 -12.80 10.69
CA ASP A 252 8.40 -12.07 11.41
C ASP A 252 9.00 -10.96 10.54
N VAL A 253 9.23 -11.22 9.24
CA VAL A 253 9.68 -10.20 8.28
C VAL A 253 8.64 -9.10 8.14
N LEU A 254 7.36 -9.45 8.03
CA LEU A 254 6.27 -8.47 7.97
C LEU A 254 6.17 -7.65 9.25
N GLU A 255 6.32 -8.27 10.42
CA GLU A 255 6.31 -7.57 11.72
C GLU A 255 7.46 -6.57 11.83
N ALA A 256 8.65 -6.91 11.33
CA ALA A 256 9.80 -6.01 11.33
C ALA A 256 9.64 -4.84 10.35
N LEU A 257 8.98 -5.06 9.21
CA LEU A 257 8.75 -4.04 8.19
C LEU A 257 7.53 -3.16 8.47
N TYR A 258 6.57 -3.62 9.24
CA TYR A 258 5.26 -2.97 9.37
C TYR A 258 5.05 -2.35 10.77
N PRO A 259 4.69 -1.05 10.81
CA PRO A 259 4.60 -0.10 9.70
C PRO A 259 5.98 0.46 9.32
N THR A 260 6.20 0.74 8.02
CA THR A 260 7.44 1.40 7.60
C THR A 260 7.42 2.90 7.92
N PRO A 261 8.59 3.57 8.02
CA PRO A 261 8.66 5.02 8.18
C PRO A 261 8.04 5.80 7.01
N ALA A 262 7.77 5.15 5.87
CA ALA A 262 7.02 5.77 4.78
C ALA A 262 5.61 6.19 5.21
N VAL A 263 4.98 5.43 6.13
CA VAL A 263 3.60 5.64 6.59
C VAL A 263 3.47 6.11 8.03
N CYS A 264 4.53 6.04 8.84
CA CYS A 264 4.48 6.49 10.25
C CYS A 264 5.49 7.60 10.59
N GLY A 265 6.64 7.63 9.96
CA GLY A 265 7.71 8.57 10.28
C GLY A 265 8.75 8.04 11.22
#